data_ca0cc8154349b9185f6d2345f32ec7a6
#
_entry.id   ca0cc8154349b9185f6d2345f32ec7a6
#
_cell.length_a   1.000
_cell.length_b   1.000
_cell.length_c   1.000
_cell.angle_alpha   90.00
_cell.angle_beta   90.00
_cell.angle_gamma   90.00
#
_symmetry.space_group_name_H-M   'P 1'
#
loop_
_entity.id
_entity.type
_entity.pdbx_description
1 polymer ?
#
loop_
_entity_poly.entity_id
_entity_poly.type
_entity_poly.pdbx_seq_one_letter_code
_entity_poly.pdbx_strand_id
1 'polypeptide(L)'
;MPRRREVPKREILPDPKFGSVEISKFINVIMLDGKKAVAERIVYGALQQIEEKTGKNALEVFQTALNNVRPLVEVESRRIGGANYQVPVEVRPVRRMALAMRWLRESAKSRSEKSMPQRLAGELLDAAEGRGGAMKKRDEVHRMAEANKAFSHFRF
;
A
#
# COMPACT_ATOMS: atom_id res chain seq x y z
N MET A 1 6.22 -18.73 -17.80
CA MET A 1 4.92 -18.05 -18.11
C MET A 1 4.08 -18.95 -19.01
N PRO A 2 2.87 -19.28 -18.59
CA PRO A 2 1.98 -20.08 -19.45
C PRO A 2 1.54 -19.26 -20.65
N ARG A 3 1.66 -19.83 -21.84
CA ARG A 3 1.28 -19.17 -23.09
C ARG A 3 -0.16 -19.46 -23.53
N ARG A 4 -0.77 -20.52 -22.99
CA ARG A 4 -2.04 -21.06 -23.49
C ARG A 4 -3.20 -20.92 -22.52
N ARG A 5 -2.94 -20.49 -21.29
CA ARG A 5 -3.99 -20.34 -20.27
C ARG A 5 -3.64 -19.22 -19.31
N GLU A 6 -4.66 -18.58 -18.76
CA GLU A 6 -4.52 -17.66 -17.66
C GLU A 6 -4.24 -18.44 -16.37
N VAL A 7 -3.25 -17.97 -15.59
CA VAL A 7 -2.95 -18.60 -14.29
C VAL A 7 -4.04 -18.20 -13.31
N PRO A 8 -4.70 -19.17 -12.64
CA PRO A 8 -5.71 -18.84 -11.66
C PRO A 8 -5.08 -18.10 -10.47
N LYS A 9 -5.75 -17.06 -10.00
CA LYS A 9 -5.33 -16.31 -8.81
C LYS A 9 -5.58 -17.16 -7.56
N ARG A 10 -4.56 -17.26 -6.70
CA ARG A 10 -4.72 -17.95 -5.42
C ARG A 10 -5.68 -17.18 -4.53
N GLU A 11 -6.62 -17.87 -3.93
CA GLU A 11 -7.50 -17.32 -2.93
C GLU A 11 -6.73 -17.07 -1.63
N ILE A 12 -6.91 -15.90 -1.05
CA ILE A 12 -6.32 -15.53 0.23
C ILE A 12 -7.42 -15.60 1.28
N LEU A 13 -7.23 -16.47 2.28
CA LEU A 13 -8.16 -16.61 3.38
C LEU A 13 -8.08 -15.40 4.32
N PRO A 14 -9.22 -14.99 4.93
CA PRO A 14 -9.20 -13.98 5.97
C PRO A 14 -8.28 -14.36 7.13
N ASP A 15 -7.69 -13.38 7.79
CA ASP A 15 -6.88 -13.65 8.96
C ASP A 15 -7.74 -14.17 10.13
N PRO A 16 -7.18 -15.04 11.00
CA PRO A 16 -7.97 -15.64 12.08
C PRO A 16 -8.33 -14.67 13.21
N LYS A 17 -7.60 -13.58 13.35
CA LYS A 17 -7.77 -12.62 14.45
C LYS A 17 -8.84 -11.57 14.19
N PHE A 18 -8.86 -11.00 12.99
CA PHE A 18 -9.78 -9.93 12.58
C PHE A 18 -10.78 -10.37 11.52
N GLY A 19 -10.61 -11.55 10.93
CA GLY A 19 -11.43 -12.02 9.83
C GLY A 19 -11.33 -11.15 8.57
N SER A 20 -10.22 -10.47 8.36
CA SER A 20 -10.01 -9.52 7.27
C SER A 20 -9.05 -10.07 6.20
N VAL A 21 -9.50 -10.10 4.96
CA VAL A 21 -8.67 -10.44 3.80
C VAL A 21 -7.58 -9.38 3.58
N GLU A 22 -7.87 -8.12 3.86
CA GLU A 22 -6.90 -7.02 3.72
C GLU A 22 -5.73 -7.18 4.69
N ILE A 23 -6.00 -7.59 5.93
CA ILE A 23 -4.94 -7.90 6.92
C ILE A 23 -4.08 -9.07 6.44
N SER A 24 -4.69 -10.14 5.92
CA SER A 24 -3.94 -11.29 5.36
C SER A 24 -3.04 -10.86 4.20
N LYS A 25 -3.54 -10.05 3.30
CA LYS A 25 -2.75 -9.49 2.19
C LYS A 25 -1.60 -8.62 2.70
N PHE A 26 -1.85 -7.81 3.71
CA PHE A 26 -0.84 -6.95 4.30
C PHE A 26 0.27 -7.76 4.99
N ILE A 27 -0.07 -8.82 5.70
CA ILE A 27 0.90 -9.76 6.25
C ILE A 27 1.81 -10.32 5.15
N ASN A 28 1.25 -10.72 4.02
CA ASN A 28 2.01 -11.21 2.88
C ASN A 28 2.93 -10.11 2.28
N VAL A 29 2.50 -8.87 2.28
CA VAL A 29 3.33 -7.73 1.82
C VAL A 29 4.50 -7.46 2.78
N ILE A 30 4.27 -7.56 4.07
CA ILE A 30 5.31 -7.37 5.10
C ILE A 30 6.32 -8.53 5.11
N MET A 31 5.88 -9.72 4.74
CA MET A 31 6.69 -10.94 4.81
C MET A 31 7.97 -10.84 3.97
N LEU A 32 9.09 -11.29 4.55
CA LEU A 32 10.38 -11.45 3.88
C LEU A 32 10.83 -12.91 3.98
N ASP A 33 11.43 -13.43 2.92
CA ASP A 33 12.03 -14.77 2.86
C ASP A 33 11.08 -15.91 3.29
N GLY A 34 9.78 -15.74 3.06
CA GLY A 34 8.77 -16.72 3.45
C GLY A 34 8.50 -16.82 4.96
N LYS A 35 9.07 -15.92 5.77
CA LYS A 35 8.92 -15.93 7.24
C LYS A 35 7.56 -15.34 7.67
N LYS A 36 6.50 -16.08 7.42
CA LYS A 36 5.13 -15.60 7.64
C LYS A 36 4.82 -15.36 9.12
N ALA A 37 5.29 -16.23 10.03
CA ALA A 37 5.05 -16.06 11.46
C ALA A 37 5.65 -14.75 12.00
N VAL A 38 6.80 -14.35 11.49
CA VAL A 38 7.43 -13.05 11.84
C VAL A 38 6.57 -11.90 11.34
N ALA A 39 6.10 -11.97 10.09
CA ALA A 39 5.23 -10.95 9.52
C ALA A 39 3.91 -10.81 10.29
N GLU A 40 3.30 -11.92 10.69
CA GLU A 40 2.09 -11.94 11.54
C GLU A 40 2.32 -11.23 12.87
N ARG A 41 3.44 -11.54 13.54
CA ARG A 41 3.80 -10.86 14.80
C ARG A 41 3.99 -9.36 14.62
N ILE A 42 4.59 -8.93 13.52
CA ILE A 42 4.79 -7.51 13.23
C ILE A 42 3.44 -6.82 13.04
N VAL A 43 2.58 -7.35 12.20
CA VAL A 43 1.27 -6.74 11.89
C VAL A 43 0.36 -6.74 13.13
N TYR A 44 0.23 -7.86 13.80
CA TYR A 44 -0.61 -7.97 15.01
C TYR A 44 -0.06 -7.11 16.15
N GLY A 45 1.26 -7.07 16.32
CA GLY A 45 1.90 -6.18 17.29
C GLY A 45 1.65 -4.71 17.01
N ALA A 46 1.70 -4.31 15.74
CA ALA A 46 1.38 -2.95 15.33
C ALA A 46 -0.08 -2.59 15.62
N LEU A 47 -1.01 -3.47 15.27
CA LEU A 47 -2.44 -3.26 15.52
C LEU A 47 -2.75 -3.18 17.02
N GLN A 48 -2.13 -4.03 17.82
CA GLN A 48 -2.26 -3.98 19.28
C GLN A 48 -1.77 -2.66 19.84
N GLN A 49 -0.63 -2.17 19.40
CA GLN A 49 -0.10 -0.87 19.84
C GLN A 49 -1.03 0.30 19.47
N ILE A 50 -1.67 0.23 18.31
CA ILE A 50 -2.65 1.23 17.90
C ILE A 50 -3.84 1.27 18.87
N GLU A 51 -4.37 0.11 19.23
CA GLU A 51 -5.46 0.02 20.23
C GLU A 51 -5.05 0.56 21.59
N GLU A 52 -3.86 0.20 22.06
CA GLU A 52 -3.34 0.65 23.35
C GLU A 52 -3.12 2.16 23.41
N LYS A 53 -2.61 2.76 22.32
CA LYS A 53 -2.30 4.19 22.26
C LYS A 53 -3.53 5.07 22.07
N THR A 54 -4.48 4.65 21.27
CA THR A 54 -5.59 5.49 20.82
C THR A 54 -6.94 5.07 21.40
N GLY A 55 -7.07 3.85 21.87
CA GLY A 55 -8.36 3.28 22.29
C GLY A 55 -9.34 3.05 21.14
N LYS A 56 -8.92 3.29 19.92
CA LYS A 56 -9.73 3.08 18.70
C LYS A 56 -9.60 1.65 18.21
N ASN A 57 -10.59 1.20 17.44
CA ASN A 57 -10.53 -0.09 16.76
C ASN A 57 -9.38 -0.11 15.73
N ALA A 58 -8.42 -1.01 15.92
CA ALA A 58 -7.23 -1.09 15.06
C ALA A 58 -7.58 -1.41 13.60
N LEU A 59 -8.59 -2.24 13.35
CA LEU A 59 -9.03 -2.56 12.00
C LEU A 59 -9.56 -1.32 11.27
N GLU A 60 -10.33 -0.48 11.96
CA GLU A 60 -10.83 0.78 11.38
C GLU A 60 -9.70 1.75 11.08
N VAL A 61 -8.73 1.88 11.97
CA VAL A 61 -7.53 2.71 11.74
C VAL A 61 -6.76 2.20 10.52
N PHE A 62 -6.56 0.89 10.42
CA PHE A 62 -5.90 0.26 9.28
C PHE A 62 -6.62 0.52 7.96
N GLN A 63 -7.93 0.34 7.94
CA GLN A 63 -8.75 0.61 6.75
C GLN A 63 -8.72 2.08 6.35
N THR A 64 -8.80 2.99 7.31
CA THR A 64 -8.69 4.44 7.08
C THR A 64 -7.33 4.79 6.50
N ALA A 65 -6.25 4.24 7.05
CA ALA A 65 -4.90 4.44 6.54
C ALA A 65 -4.75 3.96 5.09
N LEU A 66 -5.24 2.76 4.78
CA LEU A 66 -5.23 2.23 3.42
C LEU A 66 -6.01 3.11 2.45
N ASN A 67 -7.22 3.54 2.83
CA ASN A 67 -8.06 4.38 2.00
C ASN A 67 -7.40 5.74 1.72
N ASN A 68 -6.73 6.32 2.70
CA ASN A 68 -6.03 7.58 2.54
C ASN A 68 -4.81 7.46 1.60
N VAL A 69 -4.08 6.35 1.67
CA VAL A 69 -2.86 6.13 0.88
C VAL A 69 -3.12 5.66 -0.54
N ARG A 70 -4.29 5.10 -0.83
CA ARG A 70 -4.62 4.59 -2.18
C ARG A 70 -4.49 5.70 -3.23
N PRO A 71 -3.63 5.53 -4.25
CA PRO A 71 -3.56 6.50 -5.34
C PRO A 71 -4.69 6.30 -6.35
N LEU A 72 -5.24 7.40 -6.84
CA LEU A 72 -6.26 7.37 -7.90
C LEU A 72 -5.64 7.32 -9.29
N VAL A 73 -4.50 7.98 -9.44
CA VAL A 73 -3.77 8.11 -10.70
C VAL A 73 -2.29 7.87 -10.47
N GLU A 74 -1.63 7.39 -11.50
CA GLU A 74 -0.18 7.23 -11.54
C GLU A 74 0.36 7.66 -12.91
N VAL A 75 1.67 7.69 -13.05
CA VAL A 75 2.32 8.02 -14.31
C VAL A 75 2.95 6.76 -14.89
N GLU A 76 2.65 6.46 -16.13
CA GLU A 76 3.19 5.34 -16.87
C GLU A 76 4.07 5.84 -18.00
N SER A 77 5.28 5.30 -18.10
CA SER A 77 6.18 5.65 -19.20
C SER A 77 5.77 4.95 -20.48
N ARG A 78 5.51 5.70 -21.53
CA ARG A 78 5.17 5.16 -22.86
C ARG A 78 6.08 5.75 -23.92
N ARG A 79 6.51 4.89 -24.83
CA ARG A 79 7.32 5.30 -25.97
C ARG A 79 6.41 5.55 -27.18
N ILE A 80 6.43 6.79 -27.66
CA ILE A 80 5.63 7.25 -28.79
C ILE A 80 6.53 8.02 -29.75
N GLY A 81 6.61 7.58 -31.02
CA GLY A 81 7.42 8.26 -32.03
C GLY A 81 8.91 8.36 -31.68
N GLY A 82 9.45 7.40 -30.93
CA GLY A 82 10.85 7.38 -30.51
C GLY A 82 11.15 8.16 -29.23
N ALA A 83 10.22 8.93 -28.71
CA ALA A 83 10.35 9.66 -27.45
C ALA A 83 9.59 8.98 -26.30
N ASN A 84 10.12 9.09 -25.10
CA ASN A 84 9.47 8.56 -23.89
C ASN A 84 8.62 9.67 -23.26
N TYR A 85 7.34 9.36 -23.04
CA TYR A 85 6.39 10.27 -22.37
C TYR A 85 5.92 9.66 -21.07
N GLN A 86 5.78 10.50 -20.05
CA GLN A 86 5.13 10.14 -18.80
C GLN A 86 3.64 10.42 -18.94
N VAL A 87 2.84 9.38 -19.02
CA VAL A 87 1.40 9.48 -19.31
C VAL A 87 0.60 9.20 -18.03
N PRO A 88 -0.25 10.14 -17.55
CA PRO A 88 -1.13 9.88 -16.41
C PRO A 88 -2.17 8.82 -16.77
N VAL A 89 -2.30 7.83 -15.92
CA VAL A 89 -3.29 6.76 -16.07
C VAL A 89 -4.04 6.53 -14.77
N GLU A 90 -5.30 6.14 -14.89
CA GLU A 90 -6.10 5.74 -13.74
C GLU A 90 -5.60 4.41 -13.18
N VAL A 91 -5.48 4.31 -11.86
CA VAL A 91 -5.04 3.09 -11.18
C VAL A 91 -6.25 2.19 -10.92
N ARG A 92 -6.16 0.92 -11.33
CA ARG A 92 -7.20 -0.07 -11.04
C ARG A 92 -7.31 -0.34 -9.53
N PRO A 93 -8.52 -0.66 -9.00
CA PRO A 93 -8.71 -0.85 -7.56
C PRO A 93 -7.76 -1.86 -6.90
N VAL A 94 -7.48 -2.98 -7.56
CA VAL A 94 -6.54 -4.00 -7.05
C VAL A 94 -5.12 -3.43 -6.91
N ARG A 95 -4.69 -2.65 -7.90
CA ARG A 95 -3.38 -2.00 -7.87
C ARG A 95 -3.31 -0.87 -6.84
N ARG A 96 -4.40 -0.13 -6.64
CA ARG A 96 -4.47 0.92 -5.58
C ARG A 96 -4.15 0.33 -4.22
N MET A 97 -4.77 -0.81 -3.91
CA MET A 97 -4.53 -1.54 -2.66
C MET A 97 -3.07 -2.00 -2.55
N ALA A 98 -2.54 -2.61 -3.60
CA ALA A 98 -1.16 -3.11 -3.62
C ALA A 98 -0.15 -1.98 -3.41
N LEU A 99 -0.35 -0.85 -4.07
CA LEU A 99 0.51 0.32 -3.92
C LEU A 99 0.42 0.92 -2.52
N ALA A 100 -0.79 1.05 -1.97
CA ALA A 100 -0.99 1.55 -0.61
C ALA A 100 -0.25 0.69 0.42
N MET A 101 -0.38 -0.62 0.34
CA MET A 101 0.31 -1.54 1.25
C MET A 101 1.83 -1.47 1.10
N ARG A 102 2.33 -1.40 -0.13
CA ARG A 102 3.76 -1.29 -0.40
C ARG A 102 4.34 0.01 0.16
N TRP A 103 3.68 1.12 -0.06
CA TRP A 103 4.15 2.42 0.44
C TRP A 103 4.11 2.52 1.96
N LEU A 104 3.09 1.94 2.60
CA LEU A 104 3.04 1.84 4.06
C LEU A 104 4.21 1.02 4.60
N ARG A 105 4.51 -0.12 3.99
CA ARG A 105 5.66 -0.95 4.37
C ARG A 105 6.99 -0.19 4.22
N GLU A 106 7.23 0.40 3.06
CA GLU A 106 8.48 1.12 2.78
C GLU A 106 8.66 2.33 3.68
N SER A 107 7.60 3.09 3.89
CA SER A 107 7.63 4.25 4.79
C SER A 107 7.84 3.86 6.25
N ALA A 108 7.24 2.76 6.69
CA ALA A 108 7.48 2.23 8.04
C ALA A 108 8.95 1.84 8.23
N LYS A 109 9.55 1.18 7.25
CA LYS A 109 10.97 0.78 7.32
C LYS A 109 11.92 1.97 7.50
N SER A 110 11.59 3.12 6.94
CA SER A 110 12.43 4.32 7.00
C SER A 110 12.25 5.15 8.28
N ARG A 111 11.32 4.77 9.16
CA ARG A 111 11.08 5.47 10.42
C ARG A 111 12.17 5.16 11.45
N SER A 112 12.24 5.99 12.49
CA SER A 112 13.28 5.96 13.51
C SER A 112 12.97 5.12 14.76
N GLU A 113 11.74 4.60 14.89
CA GLU A 113 11.38 3.75 16.03
C GLU A 113 12.25 2.48 16.07
N LYS A 114 12.38 1.88 17.23
CA LYS A 114 13.32 0.77 17.48
C LYS A 114 12.95 -0.52 16.76
N SER A 115 11.66 -0.87 16.72
CA SER A 115 11.19 -2.14 16.15
C SER A 115 10.21 -1.91 15.00
N MET A 116 10.09 -2.91 14.12
CA MET A 116 9.17 -2.83 13.00
C MET A 116 7.69 -2.73 13.43
N PRO A 117 7.21 -3.44 14.45
CA PRO A 117 5.85 -3.22 14.95
C PRO A 117 5.59 -1.77 15.38
N GLN A 118 6.52 -1.13 16.07
CA GLN A 118 6.43 0.28 16.47
C GLN A 118 6.42 1.22 15.26
N ARG A 119 7.30 0.98 14.29
CA ARG A 119 7.38 1.75 13.05
C ARG A 119 6.09 1.64 12.26
N LEU A 120 5.56 0.44 12.12
CA LEU A 120 4.33 0.18 11.38
C LEU A 120 3.12 0.81 12.07
N ALA A 121 3.02 0.70 13.40
CA ALA A 121 1.96 1.35 14.16
C ALA A 121 2.00 2.87 13.99
N GLY A 122 3.19 3.47 14.06
CA GLY A 122 3.38 4.90 13.85
C GLY A 122 2.97 5.35 12.44
N GLU A 123 3.37 4.61 11.43
CA GLU A 123 3.02 4.93 10.04
C GLU A 123 1.51 4.78 9.77
N LEU A 124 0.88 3.74 10.28
CA LEU A 124 -0.57 3.54 10.14
C LEU A 124 -1.36 4.65 10.83
N LEU A 125 -0.96 5.06 12.02
CA LEU A 125 -1.60 6.17 12.74
C LEU A 125 -1.46 7.49 11.98
N ASP A 126 -0.25 7.80 11.51
CA ASP A 126 -0.01 9.01 10.71
C ASP A 126 -0.80 8.99 9.41
N ALA A 127 -0.83 7.87 8.71
CA ALA A 127 -1.59 7.73 7.46
C ALA A 127 -3.10 7.87 7.69
N ALA A 128 -3.62 7.34 8.78
CA ALA A 128 -5.03 7.50 9.15
C ALA A 128 -5.40 8.98 9.39
N GLU A 129 -4.45 9.78 9.82
CA GLU A 129 -4.60 11.24 10.01
C GLU A 129 -4.19 12.05 8.76
N GLY A 130 -3.88 11.40 7.66
CA GLY A 130 -3.47 12.07 6.42
C GLY A 130 -2.04 12.58 6.42
N ARG A 131 -1.17 12.02 7.26
CA ARG A 131 0.26 12.40 7.39
C ARG A 131 1.16 11.20 7.12
N GLY A 132 2.46 11.44 7.16
CA GLY A 132 3.49 10.40 7.08
C GLY A 132 4.04 10.18 5.69
N GLY A 133 5.05 9.31 5.61
CA GLY A 133 5.81 9.05 4.39
C GLY A 133 4.98 8.41 3.27
N ALA A 134 4.04 7.53 3.61
CA ALA A 134 3.15 6.90 2.65
C ALA A 134 2.21 7.93 2.00
N MET A 135 1.68 8.86 2.78
CA MET A 135 0.85 9.96 2.28
C MET A 135 1.65 10.91 1.39
N LYS A 136 2.89 11.21 1.77
CA LYS A 136 3.80 12.01 0.93
C LYS A 136 4.06 11.33 -0.41
N LYS A 137 4.23 10.03 -0.42
CA LYS A 137 4.43 9.25 -1.65
C LYS A 137 3.20 9.31 -2.55
N ARG A 138 2.00 9.15 -1.99
CA ARG A 138 0.75 9.32 -2.75
C ARG A 138 0.66 10.71 -3.36
N ASP A 139 0.90 11.75 -2.56
CA ASP A 139 0.81 13.13 -3.02
C ASP A 139 1.84 13.46 -4.09
N GLU A 140 3.05 12.90 -3.98
CA GLU A 140 4.08 13.02 -5.01
C GLU A 140 3.63 12.39 -6.34
N VAL A 141 3.08 11.18 -6.30
CA VAL A 141 2.57 10.49 -7.49
C VAL A 141 1.42 11.27 -8.12
N HIS A 142 0.49 11.79 -7.32
CA HIS A 142 -0.62 12.61 -7.80
C HIS A 142 -0.11 13.92 -8.43
N ARG A 143 0.91 14.57 -7.85
CA ARG A 143 1.51 15.78 -8.43
C ARG A 143 2.21 15.48 -9.75
N MET A 144 2.91 14.37 -9.86
CA MET A 144 3.52 13.94 -11.12
C MET A 144 2.48 13.72 -12.21
N ALA A 145 1.36 13.09 -11.87
CA ALA A 145 0.25 12.87 -12.80
C ALA A 145 -0.37 14.20 -13.25
N GLU A 146 -0.57 15.13 -12.34
CA GLU A 146 -1.09 16.47 -12.67
C GLU A 146 -0.11 17.27 -13.55
N ALA A 147 1.19 17.22 -13.25
CA ALA A 147 2.21 17.87 -14.04
C ALA A 147 2.29 17.34 -15.49
N ASN A 148 1.94 16.08 -15.70
CA ASN A 148 1.94 15.42 -17.01
C ASN A 148 0.52 15.33 -17.64
N LYS A 149 -0.45 16.06 -17.12
CA LYS A 149 -1.84 16.04 -17.59
C LYS A 149 -1.99 16.30 -19.08
N ALA A 150 -1.12 17.13 -19.66
CA ALA A 150 -1.10 17.42 -21.09
C ALA A 150 -0.93 16.18 -21.97
N PHE A 151 -0.33 15.11 -21.46
CA PHE A 151 -0.09 13.86 -22.18
C PHE A 151 -1.19 12.81 -21.95
N SER A 152 -2.28 13.16 -21.27
CA SER A 152 -3.36 12.20 -20.96
C SER A 152 -4.04 11.60 -22.19
N HIS A 153 -3.99 12.29 -23.33
CA HIS A 153 -4.52 11.80 -24.60
C HIS A 153 -3.71 10.62 -25.20
N PHE A 154 -2.50 10.33 -24.68
CA PHE A 154 -1.71 9.17 -25.08
C PHE A 154 -2.10 7.88 -24.34
N ARG A 155 -3.23 7.85 -23.68
CA ARG A 155 -3.79 6.60 -23.12
C ARG A 155 -4.29 5.70 -24.27
N PHE A 156 -3.90 4.47 -24.17
CA PHE A 156 -4.39 3.45 -25.10
C PHE A 156 -5.02 2.30 -24.32
#